data_6496b6adc4505ae99c28dab5d292a3f1
#
_entry.id   6496b6adc4505ae99c28dab5d292a3f1
#
_cell.length_a   1.000
_cell.length_b   1.000
_cell.length_c   1.000
_cell.angle_alpha   90.00
_cell.angle_beta   90.00
_cell.angle_gamma   90.00
#
_symmetry.space_group_name_H-M   'P 1'
#
loop_
_entity.id
_entity.type
_entity.pdbx_description
1 polymer ?
#
loop_
_entity_poly.entity_id
_entity_poly.type
_entity_poly.pdbx_seq_one_letter_code
_entity_poly.pdbx_strand_id
1 'polypeptide(L)'
;MFIIRPYIETDLEDIIQLWERCDLTRPWNNPEIDIFRKAAQKDDLFLVAVKDQFIIATLMGGYDGHRGWINYLAVHPNHQRNGVATALIQHLEKRLIALGCPEIQLLVQKEFIDIQNFYEQLGYDEKEVVCLAKRLIHDH
;
A
#
# COMPACT_ATOMS: atom_id res chain seq x y z
N MET A 1 6.18 8.38 18.17
CA MET A 1 7.18 8.03 17.15
C MET A 1 6.95 6.62 16.63
N PHE A 2 7.12 6.40 15.35
CA PHE A 2 6.88 5.09 14.73
C PHE A 2 8.10 4.66 13.92
N ILE A 3 8.19 3.35 13.66
CA ILE A 3 9.22 2.79 12.78
C ILE A 3 8.56 2.13 11.57
N ILE A 4 9.29 2.06 10.46
CA ILE A 4 8.84 1.41 9.24
C ILE A 4 9.74 0.21 8.99
N ARG A 5 9.11 -0.94 8.72
CA ARG A 5 9.83 -2.17 8.41
C ARG A 5 9.03 -3.02 7.42
N PRO A 6 9.67 -4.01 6.78
CA PRO A 6 8.92 -4.96 5.97
C PRO A 6 7.96 -5.81 6.80
N TYR A 7 6.92 -6.28 6.13
CA TYR A 7 5.97 -7.24 6.68
C TYR A 7 6.68 -8.51 7.14
N ILE A 8 6.22 -9.07 8.26
CA ILE A 8 6.59 -10.40 8.71
C ILE A 8 5.31 -11.21 8.96
N GLU A 9 5.44 -12.54 8.96
CA GLU A 9 4.28 -13.43 9.00
C GLU A 9 3.36 -13.19 10.20
N THR A 10 3.90 -12.83 11.34
CA THR A 10 3.12 -12.58 12.55
C THR A 10 2.28 -11.30 12.49
N ASP A 11 2.45 -10.47 11.45
CA ASP A 11 1.66 -9.25 11.27
C ASP A 11 0.27 -9.50 10.67
N LEU A 12 0.01 -10.69 10.13
CA LEU A 12 -1.17 -10.97 9.30
C LEU A 12 -2.49 -10.53 9.94
N GLU A 13 -2.75 -10.99 11.15
CA GLU A 13 -4.02 -10.70 11.83
C GLU A 13 -4.22 -9.21 12.08
N ASP A 14 -3.17 -8.54 12.53
CA ASP A 14 -3.23 -7.10 12.83
C ASP A 14 -3.47 -6.29 11.56
N ILE A 15 -2.89 -6.71 10.45
CA ILE A 15 -3.08 -6.03 9.17
C ILE A 15 -4.52 -6.19 8.68
N ILE A 16 -5.07 -7.40 8.76
CA ILE A 16 -6.45 -7.64 8.35
C ILE A 16 -7.41 -6.78 9.17
N GLN A 17 -7.21 -6.70 10.48
CA GLN A 17 -8.02 -5.83 11.35
C GLN A 17 -7.87 -4.35 10.97
N LEU A 18 -6.66 -3.91 10.67
CA LEU A 18 -6.42 -2.54 10.24
C LEU A 18 -7.18 -2.25 8.93
N TRP A 19 -7.10 -3.15 7.96
CA TRP A 19 -7.78 -2.95 6.68
C TRP A 19 -9.30 -2.93 6.84
N GLU A 20 -9.86 -3.73 7.74
CA GLU A 20 -11.27 -3.67 8.07
C GLU A 20 -11.65 -2.30 8.63
N ARG A 21 -10.85 -1.77 9.56
CA ARG A 21 -11.10 -0.44 10.13
C ARG A 21 -11.00 0.68 9.11
N CYS A 22 -10.19 0.50 8.07
CA CYS A 22 -10.03 1.48 7.00
C CYS A 22 -11.00 1.26 5.85
N ASP A 23 -11.95 0.32 5.99
CA ASP A 23 -12.95 0.00 4.97
C ASP A 23 -12.32 -0.40 3.64
N LEU A 24 -11.25 -1.19 3.70
CA LEU A 24 -10.53 -1.65 2.52
C LEU A 24 -10.85 -3.09 2.12
N THR A 25 -11.70 -3.78 2.88
CA THR A 25 -12.12 -5.13 2.54
C THR A 25 -13.32 -5.08 1.59
N ARG A 26 -13.29 -5.91 0.55
CA ARG A 26 -14.31 -5.96 -0.48
C ARG A 26 -14.73 -7.40 -0.73
N PRO A 27 -15.99 -7.65 -1.15
CA PRO A 27 -16.46 -9.03 -1.36
C PRO A 27 -15.68 -9.81 -2.42
N TRP A 28 -15.07 -9.11 -3.37
CA TRP A 28 -14.31 -9.74 -4.46
C TRP A 28 -12.83 -9.94 -4.14
N ASN A 29 -12.37 -9.45 -2.98
CA ASN A 29 -10.99 -9.62 -2.55
C ASN A 29 -10.95 -10.40 -1.25
N ASN A 30 -9.92 -11.25 -1.11
CA ASN A 30 -9.61 -11.93 0.14
C ASN A 30 -8.29 -11.38 0.66
N PRO A 31 -8.30 -10.56 1.74
CA PRO A 31 -7.08 -9.92 2.25
C PRO A 31 -5.99 -10.92 2.61
N GLU A 32 -6.36 -12.06 3.21
CA GLU A 32 -5.41 -13.08 3.60
C GLU A 32 -4.68 -13.65 2.39
N ILE A 33 -5.41 -13.95 1.33
CA ILE A 33 -4.84 -14.48 0.08
C ILE A 33 -3.95 -13.42 -0.58
N ASP A 34 -4.39 -12.15 -0.59
CA ASP A 34 -3.59 -11.06 -1.15
C ASP A 34 -2.25 -10.93 -0.42
N ILE A 35 -2.27 -11.03 0.90
CA ILE A 35 -1.05 -10.95 1.72
C ILE A 35 -0.14 -12.15 1.45
N PHE A 36 -0.70 -13.36 1.35
CA PHE A 36 0.09 -14.56 1.03
C PHE A 36 0.79 -14.43 -0.33
N ARG A 37 0.06 -13.97 -1.34
CA ARG A 37 0.65 -13.79 -2.67
C ARG A 37 1.78 -12.78 -2.63
N LYS A 38 1.57 -11.66 -1.92
CA LYS A 38 2.60 -10.64 -1.81
C LYS A 38 3.82 -11.14 -1.04
N ALA A 39 3.59 -11.79 0.09
CA ALA A 39 4.68 -12.32 0.92
C ALA A 39 5.54 -13.34 0.15
N ALA A 40 4.92 -14.11 -0.76
CA ALA A 40 5.64 -15.09 -1.57
C ALA A 40 6.65 -14.45 -2.53
N GLN A 41 6.50 -13.18 -2.88
CA GLN A 41 7.45 -12.47 -3.74
C GLN A 41 8.77 -12.16 -3.04
N LYS A 42 8.79 -12.10 -1.72
CA LYS A 42 10.00 -11.90 -0.89
C LYS A 42 10.84 -10.70 -1.34
N ASP A 43 10.17 -9.59 -1.68
CA ASP A 43 10.85 -8.41 -2.21
C ASP A 43 11.05 -7.30 -1.16
N ASP A 44 10.55 -7.49 0.06
CA ASP A 44 10.63 -6.53 1.18
C ASP A 44 9.97 -5.17 0.86
N LEU A 45 9.03 -5.15 -0.08
CA LEU A 45 8.32 -3.92 -0.47
C LEU A 45 6.94 -3.80 0.17
N PHE A 46 6.48 -4.82 0.91
CA PHE A 46 5.28 -4.70 1.71
C PHE A 46 5.68 -4.15 3.08
N LEU A 47 5.33 -2.88 3.32
CA LEU A 47 5.81 -2.13 4.47
C LEU A 47 4.73 -1.96 5.53
N VAL A 48 5.15 -1.96 6.79
CA VAL A 48 4.27 -1.63 7.91
C VAL A 48 4.91 -0.52 8.74
N ALA A 49 4.07 0.33 9.34
CA ALA A 49 4.49 1.29 10.33
C ALA A 49 4.03 0.81 11.70
N VAL A 50 4.96 0.78 12.66
CA VAL A 50 4.71 0.23 14.00
C VAL A 50 4.97 1.32 15.04
N LYS A 51 4.02 1.50 15.95
CA LYS A 51 4.15 2.42 17.07
C LYS A 51 3.68 1.71 18.35
N ASP A 52 4.50 1.74 19.39
CA ASP A 52 4.17 1.10 20.67
C ASP A 52 3.74 -0.36 20.48
N GLN A 53 4.43 -1.10 19.61
CA GLN A 53 4.18 -2.50 19.27
C GLN A 53 2.89 -2.75 18.47
N PHE A 54 2.18 -1.69 18.05
CA PHE A 54 0.98 -1.82 17.23
C PHE A 54 1.26 -1.41 15.80
N ILE A 55 0.69 -2.17 14.85
CA ILE A 55 0.72 -1.79 13.44
C ILE A 55 -0.32 -0.68 13.24
N ILE A 56 0.14 0.50 12.86
CA ILE A 56 -0.72 1.67 12.67
C ILE A 56 -0.95 1.99 11.21
N ALA A 57 -0.16 1.41 10.30
CA ALA A 57 -0.31 1.69 8.87
C ALA A 57 0.38 0.62 8.04
N THR A 58 -0.06 0.48 6.78
CA THR A 58 0.55 -0.42 5.80
C THR A 58 0.71 0.27 4.46
N LEU A 59 1.63 -0.25 3.65
CA LEU A 59 1.75 0.09 2.24
C LEU A 59 2.26 -1.15 1.51
N MET A 60 1.47 -1.68 0.58
CA MET A 60 1.89 -2.81 -0.24
C MET A 60 2.52 -2.28 -1.51
N GLY A 61 3.84 -2.20 -1.54
CA GLY A 61 4.59 -1.76 -2.70
C GLY A 61 5.00 -2.93 -3.59
N GLY A 62 5.33 -2.65 -4.83
CA GLY A 62 5.81 -3.67 -5.74
C GLY A 62 6.58 -3.05 -6.90
N TYR A 63 7.39 -3.88 -7.57
CA TYR A 63 8.13 -3.48 -8.76
C TYR A 63 8.10 -4.65 -9.75
N ASP A 64 7.54 -4.40 -10.92
CA ASP A 64 7.40 -5.44 -11.95
C ASP A 64 8.54 -5.43 -12.97
N GLY A 65 9.58 -4.64 -12.75
CA GLY A 65 10.69 -4.45 -13.68
C GLY A 65 10.46 -3.30 -14.66
N HIS A 66 9.25 -2.76 -14.71
CA HIS A 66 8.88 -1.66 -15.59
C HIS A 66 8.40 -0.46 -14.78
N ARG A 67 7.48 -0.67 -13.84
CA ARG A 67 6.91 0.36 -12.96
C ARG A 67 6.83 -0.13 -11.53
N GLY A 68 6.90 0.79 -10.59
CA GLY A 68 6.57 0.52 -9.20
C GLY A 68 5.08 0.74 -8.96
N TRP A 69 4.52 0.10 -7.94
CA TRP A 69 3.09 0.15 -7.64
C TRP A 69 2.85 0.33 -6.14
N ILE A 70 1.80 1.06 -5.81
CA ILE A 70 1.30 1.22 -4.45
C ILE A 70 -0.09 0.63 -4.37
N ASN A 71 -0.29 -0.30 -3.44
CA ASN A 71 -1.59 -0.86 -3.08
C ASN A 71 -1.73 -0.87 -1.57
N TYR A 72 -2.95 -0.94 -1.08
CA TYR A 72 -3.24 -1.08 0.35
C TYR A 72 -2.47 -0.09 1.23
N LEU A 73 -2.45 1.18 0.81
CA LEU A 73 -1.99 2.24 1.70
C LEU A 73 -3.12 2.54 2.68
N ALA A 74 -2.90 2.18 3.94
CA ALA A 74 -3.89 2.32 4.99
C ALA A 74 -3.24 2.91 6.23
N VAL A 75 -3.92 3.87 6.87
CA VAL A 75 -3.49 4.43 8.15
C VAL A 75 -4.65 4.32 9.12
N HIS A 76 -4.38 3.76 10.30
CA HIS A 76 -5.39 3.62 11.36
C HIS A 76 -6.03 4.99 11.61
N PRO A 77 -7.37 5.06 11.76
CA PRO A 77 -8.06 6.36 11.94
C PRO A 77 -7.50 7.24 13.05
N ASN A 78 -7.00 6.62 14.13
CA ASN A 78 -6.44 7.38 15.27
C ASN A 78 -5.04 7.94 14.97
N HIS A 79 -4.43 7.57 13.86
CA HIS A 79 -3.06 7.98 13.50
C HIS A 79 -2.98 8.74 12.20
N GLN A 80 -4.12 9.10 11.61
CA GLN A 80 -4.16 9.88 10.38
C GLN A 80 -3.69 11.32 10.64
N ARG A 81 -3.18 11.97 9.60
CA ARG A 81 -2.68 13.36 9.63
C ARG A 81 -1.42 13.55 10.49
N ASN A 82 -0.69 12.46 10.77
CA ASN A 82 0.56 12.51 11.54
C ASN A 82 1.78 12.21 10.66
N GLY A 83 1.63 12.29 9.34
CA GLY A 83 2.73 12.07 8.41
C GLY A 83 3.12 10.62 8.18
N VAL A 84 2.33 9.66 8.68
CA VAL A 84 2.65 8.23 8.56
C VAL A 84 2.59 7.78 7.11
N ALA A 85 1.52 8.14 6.38
CA ALA A 85 1.37 7.77 4.97
C ALA A 85 2.51 8.34 4.13
N THR A 86 2.83 9.61 4.32
CA THR A 86 3.94 10.26 3.61
C THR A 86 5.26 9.54 3.88
N ALA A 87 5.51 9.18 5.13
CA ALA A 87 6.74 8.47 5.51
C ALA A 87 6.83 7.10 4.84
N LEU A 88 5.71 6.36 4.78
CA LEU A 88 5.67 5.06 4.11
C LEU A 88 5.96 5.20 2.62
N ILE A 89 5.35 6.18 1.95
CA ILE A 89 5.57 6.42 0.53
C ILE A 89 7.03 6.78 0.27
N GLN A 90 7.61 7.67 1.06
CA GLN A 90 9.01 8.06 0.91
C GLN A 90 9.95 6.89 1.16
N HIS A 91 9.64 6.03 2.11
CA HIS A 91 10.43 4.83 2.36
C HIS A 91 10.39 3.89 1.16
N LEU A 92 9.20 3.69 0.58
CA LEU A 92 9.06 2.88 -0.63
C LEU A 92 9.82 3.49 -1.80
N GLU A 93 9.72 4.80 -1.99
CA GLU A 93 10.44 5.49 -3.07
C GLU A 93 11.93 5.25 -3.01
N LYS A 94 12.52 5.34 -1.82
CA LYS A 94 13.95 5.08 -1.63
C LYS A 94 14.33 3.65 -2.02
N ARG A 95 13.53 2.68 -1.61
CA ARG A 95 13.77 1.27 -1.95
C ARG A 95 13.66 1.02 -3.45
N LEU A 96 12.65 1.62 -4.08
CA LEU A 96 12.44 1.46 -5.52
C LEU A 96 13.55 2.14 -6.33
N ILE A 97 14.02 3.31 -5.91
CA ILE A 97 15.17 3.97 -6.54
C ILE A 97 16.39 3.05 -6.49
N ALA A 98 16.63 2.42 -5.34
CA ALA A 98 17.77 1.51 -5.18
C ALA A 98 17.66 0.28 -6.11
N LEU A 99 16.45 -0.12 -6.49
CA LEU A 99 16.21 -1.22 -7.44
C LEU A 99 16.23 -0.77 -8.90
N GLY A 100 16.38 0.53 -9.16
CA GLY A 100 16.39 1.06 -10.53
C GLY A 100 14.98 1.32 -11.10
N CYS A 101 13.98 1.37 -10.26
CA CYS A 101 12.59 1.63 -10.68
C CYS A 101 12.44 3.09 -11.15
N PRO A 102 12.01 3.33 -12.41
CA PRO A 102 11.96 4.68 -12.95
C PRO A 102 10.71 5.48 -12.56
N GLU A 103 9.61 4.82 -12.18
CA GLU A 103 8.35 5.50 -11.94
C GLU A 103 7.41 4.63 -11.11
N ILE A 104 6.68 5.26 -10.19
CA ILE A 104 5.65 4.60 -9.38
C ILE A 104 4.28 5.00 -9.90
N GLN A 105 3.38 4.04 -10.03
CA GLN A 105 1.98 4.26 -10.39
C GLN A 105 1.06 3.70 -9.32
N LEU A 106 -0.15 4.23 -9.25
CA LEU A 106 -1.21 3.72 -8.39
C LEU A 106 -2.56 4.04 -8.99
N LEU A 107 -3.57 3.33 -8.53
CA LEU A 107 -4.94 3.50 -9.01
C LEU A 107 -5.78 4.13 -7.90
N VAL A 108 -6.46 5.23 -8.22
CA VAL A 108 -7.37 5.92 -7.31
C VAL A 108 -8.71 6.07 -8.03
N GLN A 109 -9.80 5.73 -7.34
CA GLN A 109 -11.13 5.94 -7.92
C GLN A 109 -11.37 7.44 -8.13
N LYS A 110 -12.02 7.78 -9.22
CA LYS A 110 -12.19 9.19 -9.65
C LYS A 110 -12.89 10.05 -8.60
N GLU A 111 -13.82 9.49 -7.86
CA GLU A 111 -14.58 10.21 -6.84
C GLU A 111 -13.76 10.55 -5.58
N PHE A 112 -12.61 9.92 -5.38
CA PHE A 112 -11.79 10.17 -4.19
C PHE A 112 -10.81 11.31 -4.41
N ILE A 113 -11.38 12.53 -4.46
CA ILE A 113 -10.60 13.75 -4.76
C ILE A 113 -9.56 14.05 -3.68
N ASP A 114 -9.88 13.81 -2.42
CA ASP A 114 -8.94 14.06 -1.32
C ASP A 114 -7.69 13.18 -1.43
N ILE A 115 -7.87 11.93 -1.84
CA ILE A 115 -6.74 11.01 -2.04
C ILE A 115 -5.89 11.48 -3.21
N GLN A 116 -6.52 11.89 -4.30
CA GLN A 116 -5.80 12.42 -5.46
C GLN A 116 -4.96 13.64 -5.08
N ASN A 117 -5.56 14.58 -4.34
CA ASN A 117 -4.86 15.78 -3.89
C ASN A 117 -3.68 15.44 -2.99
N PHE A 118 -3.83 14.44 -2.12
CA PHE A 118 -2.74 13.98 -1.26
C PHE A 118 -1.53 13.53 -2.09
N TYR A 119 -1.77 12.72 -3.11
CA TYR A 119 -0.67 12.24 -3.97
C TYR A 119 -0.08 13.36 -4.83
N GLU A 120 -0.91 14.28 -5.32
CA GLU A 120 -0.41 15.43 -6.08
C GLU A 120 0.59 16.26 -5.28
N GLN A 121 0.32 16.46 -3.98
CA GLN A 121 1.24 17.19 -3.12
C GLN A 121 2.57 16.47 -2.93
N LEU A 122 2.61 15.17 -3.16
CA LEU A 122 3.84 14.39 -3.09
C LEU A 122 4.54 14.28 -4.45
N GLY A 123 4.04 14.96 -5.47
CA GLY A 123 4.65 14.96 -6.80
C GLY A 123 4.10 13.94 -7.76
N TYR A 124 2.98 13.29 -7.45
CA TYR A 124 2.33 12.33 -8.33
C TYR A 124 1.32 13.06 -9.22
N ASP A 125 1.38 12.80 -10.51
CA ASP A 125 0.51 13.45 -11.50
C ASP A 125 -0.45 12.45 -12.11
N GLU A 126 -1.67 12.92 -12.41
CA GLU A 126 -2.66 12.11 -13.11
C GLU A 126 -2.20 11.83 -14.54
N LYS A 127 -2.40 10.60 -14.99
CA LYS A 127 -2.14 10.20 -16.38
C LYS A 127 -3.47 10.00 -17.10
N GLU A 128 -3.47 10.32 -18.40
CA GLU A 128 -4.64 10.13 -19.25
C GLU A 128 -4.67 8.69 -19.77
N VAL A 129 -5.03 7.76 -18.89
CA VAL A 129 -5.09 6.34 -19.21
C VAL A 129 -6.37 5.73 -18.68
N VAL A 130 -6.76 4.61 -19.23
CA VAL A 130 -7.87 3.80 -18.76
C VAL A 130 -7.29 2.52 -18.19
N CYS A 131 -7.75 2.14 -16.99
CA CYS A 131 -7.38 0.86 -16.40
C CYS A 131 -8.34 -0.22 -16.89
N LEU A 132 -7.80 -1.25 -17.54
CA LEU A 132 -8.57 -2.42 -17.96
C LEU A 132 -8.16 -3.60 -17.09
N ALA A 133 -9.14 -4.34 -16.60
CA ALA A 133 -8.88 -5.46 -15.69
C ALA A 133 -9.70 -6.67 -16.11
N LYS A 134 -9.12 -7.86 -15.89
CA LYS A 134 -9.82 -9.13 -16.10
C LYS A 134 -9.50 -10.03 -14.92
N ARG A 135 -10.53 -10.48 -14.23
CA ARG A 135 -10.33 -11.40 -13.10
C ARG A 135 -9.95 -12.77 -13.63
N LEU A 136 -8.84 -13.33 -13.13
CA LEU A 136 -8.36 -14.65 -13.53
C LEU A 136 -8.69 -15.71 -12.48
N ILE A 137 -8.67 -15.34 -11.21
CA ILE A 137 -9.00 -16.20 -10.09
C ILE A 137 -10.00 -15.47 -9.22
N HIS A 138 -11.07 -16.17 -8.81
CA HIS A 138 -12.10 -15.60 -7.93
C HIS A 138 -11.78 -15.96 -6.48
N ASP A 139 -11.36 -14.98 -5.70
CA ASP A 139 -11.06 -15.14 -4.28
C ASP A 139 -12.33 -14.89 -3.46
N HIS A 140 -12.78 -15.87 -2.74
CA HIS A 140 -13.98 -15.77 -1.90
C HIS A 140 -13.66 -15.81 -0.43
#